data_11a14c4bd7a85bb4613db16f1e1dda6d
#
_entry.id   11a14c4bd7a85bb4613db16f1e1dda6d
#
_cell.length_a   1.000
_cell.length_b   1.000
_cell.length_c   1.000
_cell.angle_alpha   90.00
_cell.angle_beta   90.00
_cell.angle_gamma   90.00
#
_symmetry.space_group_name_H-M   'P 1'
#
loop_
_entity.id
_entity.type
_entity.pdbx_description
1 polymer ?
#
loop_
_entity_poly.entity_id
_entity_poly.type
_entity_poly.pdbx_seq_one_letter_code
_entity_poly.pdbx_strand_id
1 'polypeptide(L)'
;MLSSLDGVLIAPGFGQRGIEGKFIALKYAREHDIPTFGVCLGMQCMVIEYARDVLGYTDANSTEMDVTTKHNVIDLMEEQKSITNMGGTMRLGAYDCILAEDSIAAKAYGTTHIRERHRHRFEFNNEYRKAFELSLIHISEPTR
;
A
#
# COMPACT_ATOMS: atom_id res chain seq x y z
N MET A 1 21.69 -6.10 -9.83
CA MET A 1 20.53 -6.25 -10.74
C MET A 1 19.50 -5.12 -10.54
N LEU A 2 19.05 -4.80 -9.33
CA LEU A 2 18.11 -3.67 -9.12
C LEU A 2 18.74 -2.31 -9.40
N SER A 3 20.03 -2.14 -9.16
CA SER A 3 20.78 -0.88 -9.33
C SER A 3 20.84 -0.33 -10.75
N SER A 4 20.42 -1.09 -11.74
CA SER A 4 20.40 -0.68 -13.16
C SER A 4 18.99 -0.44 -13.69
N LEU A 5 17.99 -0.41 -12.82
CA LEU A 5 16.59 -0.22 -13.21
C LEU A 5 16.20 1.24 -13.07
N ASP A 6 15.45 1.74 -14.03
CA ASP A 6 14.84 3.08 -14.02
C ASP A 6 13.53 3.12 -13.22
N GLY A 7 12.98 1.98 -12.87
CA GLY A 7 11.77 1.85 -12.06
C GLY A 7 11.45 0.40 -11.73
N VAL A 8 10.62 0.20 -10.70
CA VAL A 8 10.21 -1.12 -10.22
C VAL A 8 8.69 -1.20 -10.16
N LEU A 9 8.12 -2.24 -10.76
CA LEU A 9 6.71 -2.57 -10.60
C LEU A 9 6.57 -3.80 -9.71
N ILE A 10 5.91 -3.64 -8.57
CA ILE A 10 5.57 -4.75 -7.69
C ILE A 10 4.22 -5.31 -8.10
N ALA A 11 4.26 -6.49 -8.68
CA ALA A 11 3.11 -7.14 -9.31
C ALA A 11 2.02 -7.54 -8.29
N PRO A 12 0.76 -7.61 -8.74
CA PRO A 12 -0.32 -8.19 -7.97
C PRO A 12 -0.08 -9.68 -7.69
N GLY A 13 -0.85 -10.26 -6.80
CA GLY A 13 -0.75 -11.68 -6.44
C GLY A 13 -1.62 -12.02 -5.26
N PHE A 14 -1.49 -13.27 -4.81
CA PHE A 14 -2.19 -13.81 -3.65
C PHE A 14 -1.25 -14.68 -2.82
N GLY A 15 -1.55 -14.79 -1.53
CA GLY A 15 -0.83 -15.64 -0.59
C GLY A 15 0.56 -15.12 -0.23
N GLN A 16 1.29 -15.95 0.50
CA GLN A 16 2.55 -15.55 1.15
C GLN A 16 3.81 -15.82 0.31
N ARG A 17 3.68 -16.53 -0.82
CA ARG A 17 4.84 -16.92 -1.62
C ARG A 17 5.52 -15.70 -2.25
N GLY A 18 6.81 -15.53 -1.95
CA GLY A 18 7.63 -14.47 -2.53
C GLY A 18 7.43 -13.08 -1.91
N ILE A 19 6.65 -12.97 -0.83
CA ILE A 19 6.38 -11.70 -0.15
C ILE A 19 7.66 -11.08 0.41
N GLU A 20 8.50 -11.88 1.08
CA GLU A 20 9.77 -11.38 1.63
C GLU A 20 10.70 -10.83 0.53
N GLY A 21 10.71 -11.44 -0.64
CA GLY A 21 11.44 -10.91 -1.80
C GLY A 21 10.90 -9.55 -2.27
N LYS A 22 9.59 -9.34 -2.18
CA LYS A 22 8.97 -8.04 -2.47
C LYS A 22 9.38 -6.99 -1.44
N PHE A 23 9.42 -7.31 -0.15
CA PHE A 23 9.88 -6.38 0.88
C PHE A 23 11.35 -5.98 0.68
N ILE A 24 12.23 -6.94 0.37
CA ILE A 24 13.64 -6.65 0.06
C ILE A 24 13.77 -5.72 -1.15
N ALA A 25 13.02 -5.99 -2.21
CA ALA A 25 13.05 -5.15 -3.42
C ALA A 25 12.50 -3.74 -3.16
N LEU A 26 11.43 -3.63 -2.39
CA LEU A 26 10.81 -2.36 -2.00
C LEU A 26 11.73 -1.52 -1.14
N LYS A 27 12.34 -2.12 -0.12
CA LYS A 27 13.34 -1.46 0.73
C LYS A 27 14.49 -0.92 -0.10
N TYR A 28 15.05 -1.75 -0.96
CA TYR A 28 16.12 -1.34 -1.85
C TYR A 28 15.72 -0.17 -2.73
N ALA A 29 14.54 -0.26 -3.37
CA ALA A 29 14.06 0.79 -4.26
C ALA A 29 13.85 2.11 -3.52
N ARG A 30 13.27 2.08 -2.32
CA ARG A 30 13.07 3.25 -1.47
C ARG A 30 14.39 3.88 -1.03
N GLU A 31 15.36 3.07 -0.57
CA GLU A 31 16.68 3.54 -0.12
C GLU A 31 17.56 4.10 -1.24
N HIS A 32 17.24 3.81 -2.50
CA HIS A 32 17.98 4.26 -3.69
C HIS A 32 17.17 5.17 -4.60
N ASP A 33 16.05 5.70 -4.11
CA ASP A 33 15.16 6.63 -4.86
C ASP A 33 14.72 6.09 -6.22
N ILE A 34 14.55 4.76 -6.35
CA ILE A 34 14.07 4.16 -7.59
C ILE A 34 12.54 4.27 -7.64
N PRO A 35 11.98 4.90 -8.68
CA PRO A 35 10.53 5.01 -8.86
C PRO A 35 9.85 3.65 -8.77
N THR A 36 8.84 3.54 -7.90
CA THR A 36 8.20 2.25 -7.62
C THR A 36 6.69 2.35 -7.71
N PHE A 37 6.07 1.38 -8.38
CA PHE A 37 4.63 1.27 -8.49
C PHE A 37 4.13 -0.09 -8.02
N GLY A 38 3.25 -0.10 -7.03
CA GLY A 38 2.66 -1.32 -6.48
C GLY A 38 1.22 -1.51 -6.92
N VAL A 39 0.91 -2.68 -7.47
CA VAL A 39 -0.45 -3.04 -7.91
C VAL A 39 -1.05 -4.07 -6.97
N CYS A 40 -2.23 -3.80 -6.40
CA CYS A 40 -2.97 -4.74 -5.54
C CYS A 40 -2.10 -5.20 -4.35
N LEU A 41 -1.74 -6.48 -4.27
CA LEU A 41 -0.81 -7.00 -3.27
C LEU A 41 0.53 -6.25 -3.26
N GLY A 42 0.99 -5.76 -4.41
CA GLY A 42 2.21 -4.94 -4.50
C GLY A 42 2.09 -3.65 -3.70
N MET A 43 0.97 -2.94 -3.80
CA MET A 43 0.69 -1.75 -3.00
C MET A 43 0.62 -2.09 -1.51
N GLN A 44 -0.05 -3.19 -1.14
CA GLN A 44 -0.10 -3.65 0.26
C GLN A 44 1.30 -3.95 0.80
N CYS A 45 2.17 -4.56 0.00
CA CYS A 45 3.56 -4.79 0.38
C CYS A 45 4.34 -3.48 0.58
N MET A 46 4.09 -2.44 -0.23
CA MET A 46 4.70 -1.11 -0.03
C MET A 46 4.28 -0.51 1.31
N VAL A 47 3.01 -0.59 1.66
CA VAL A 47 2.49 -0.11 2.95
C VAL A 47 3.15 -0.86 4.11
N ILE A 48 3.25 -2.18 4.04
CA ILE A 48 3.83 -3.01 5.09
C ILE A 48 5.34 -2.73 5.25
N GLU A 49 6.08 -2.66 4.14
CA GLU A 49 7.53 -2.36 4.18
C GLU A 49 7.76 -0.99 4.81
N TYR A 50 7.03 0.02 4.37
CA TYR A 50 7.15 1.37 4.91
C TYR A 50 6.81 1.42 6.41
N ALA A 51 5.78 0.73 6.84
CA ALA A 51 5.41 0.64 8.24
C ALA A 51 6.53 0.00 9.09
N ARG A 52 7.16 -1.07 8.59
CA ARG A 52 8.25 -1.77 9.28
C ARG A 52 9.52 -0.95 9.35
N ASP A 53 9.97 -0.44 8.22
CA ASP A 53 11.31 0.11 8.09
C ASP A 53 11.39 1.62 8.30
N VAL A 54 10.28 2.35 8.13
CA VAL A 54 10.25 3.80 8.31
C VAL A 54 9.50 4.20 9.59
N LEU A 55 8.30 3.63 9.83
CA LEU A 55 7.52 3.95 11.02
C LEU A 55 7.95 3.16 12.27
N GLY A 56 8.78 2.13 12.12
CA GLY A 56 9.29 1.31 13.21
C GLY A 56 8.30 0.27 13.76
N TYR A 57 7.20 0.01 13.06
CA TYR A 57 6.24 -1.05 13.39
C TYR A 57 6.74 -2.40 12.89
N THR A 58 7.74 -2.96 13.55
CA THR A 58 8.53 -4.11 13.09
C THR A 58 7.70 -5.37 12.77
N ASP A 59 6.54 -5.52 13.40
CA ASP A 59 5.59 -6.61 13.18
C ASP A 59 4.44 -6.23 12.23
N ALA A 60 4.48 -5.04 11.59
CA ALA A 60 3.41 -4.60 10.70
C ALA A 60 3.15 -5.62 9.60
N ASN A 61 1.88 -5.91 9.38
CA ASN A 61 1.47 -6.92 8.41
C ASN A 61 0.03 -6.68 7.91
N SER A 62 -0.40 -7.53 7.00
CA SER A 62 -1.80 -7.73 6.65
C SER A 62 -2.40 -8.84 7.51
N THR A 63 -3.63 -8.65 8.00
CA THR A 63 -4.37 -9.71 8.69
C THR A 63 -4.73 -10.89 7.78
N GLU A 64 -4.58 -10.75 6.46
CA GLU A 64 -4.63 -11.88 5.52
C GLU A 64 -3.44 -12.81 5.67
N MET A 65 -2.25 -12.26 5.97
CA MET A 65 -1.00 -13.00 6.07
C MET A 65 -0.71 -13.44 7.50
N ASP A 66 -1.00 -12.57 8.47
CA ASP A 66 -0.79 -12.81 9.88
C ASP A 66 -1.91 -12.18 10.71
N VAL A 67 -2.83 -13.03 11.16
CA VAL A 67 -3.97 -12.61 11.99
C VAL A 67 -3.56 -12.18 13.40
N THR A 68 -2.31 -12.44 13.81
CA THR A 68 -1.79 -12.13 15.13
C THR A 68 -0.98 -10.84 15.18
N THR A 69 -0.76 -10.18 14.04
CA THR A 69 -0.02 -8.93 13.98
C THR A 69 -0.65 -7.86 14.87
N LYS A 70 0.18 -7.13 15.59
CA LYS A 70 -0.27 -6.02 16.44
C LYS A 70 -0.47 -4.73 15.62
N HIS A 71 0.23 -4.62 14.50
CA HIS A 71 0.14 -3.47 13.59
C HIS A 71 -0.42 -3.94 12.24
N ASN A 72 -1.73 -4.11 12.21
CA ASN A 72 -2.48 -4.52 11.03
C ASN A 72 -2.70 -3.35 10.06
N VAL A 73 -1.63 -2.88 9.45
CA VAL A 73 -1.65 -1.74 8.50
C VAL A 73 -2.45 -2.03 7.23
N ILE A 74 -2.66 -3.31 6.94
CA ILE A 74 -3.61 -3.82 5.94
C ILE A 74 -4.59 -4.72 6.67
N ASP A 75 -5.88 -4.43 6.57
CA ASP A 75 -6.93 -5.15 7.28
C ASP A 75 -8.20 -5.29 6.44
N LEU A 76 -9.11 -6.15 6.91
CA LEU A 76 -10.46 -6.21 6.39
C LEU A 76 -11.15 -4.85 6.54
N MET A 77 -11.87 -4.44 5.53
CA MET A 77 -12.74 -3.28 5.64
C MET A 77 -13.81 -3.48 6.72
N GLU A 78 -14.15 -2.41 7.44
CA GLU A 78 -15.19 -2.43 8.48
C GLU A 78 -16.52 -3.03 7.96
N GLU A 79 -16.89 -2.68 6.73
CA GLU A 79 -18.09 -3.21 6.07
C GLU A 79 -18.02 -4.73 5.86
N GLN A 80 -16.84 -5.31 5.83
CA GLN A 80 -16.63 -6.75 5.61
C GLN A 80 -16.46 -7.54 6.92
N LYS A 81 -16.16 -6.87 8.03
CA LYS A 81 -16.06 -7.52 9.35
C LYS A 81 -17.38 -8.10 9.84
N SER A 82 -18.50 -7.55 9.38
CA SER A 82 -19.86 -7.98 9.77
C SER A 82 -20.46 -9.09 8.88
N ILE A 83 -19.75 -9.53 7.84
CA ILE A 83 -20.31 -10.48 6.87
C ILE A 83 -19.82 -11.89 7.16
N THR A 84 -20.73 -12.77 7.57
CA THR A 84 -20.48 -14.18 7.90
C THR A 84 -20.33 -15.10 6.67
N ASN A 85 -20.74 -14.68 5.48
CA ASN A 85 -20.65 -15.48 4.25
C ASN A 85 -19.53 -15.00 3.34
N MET A 86 -18.49 -15.78 3.21
CA MET A 86 -17.28 -15.47 2.45
C MET A 86 -17.45 -15.41 0.92
N GLY A 87 -18.55 -15.92 0.38
CA GLY A 87 -18.84 -15.89 -1.06
C GLY A 87 -19.47 -14.56 -1.49
N GLY A 88 -18.72 -13.73 -2.22
CA GLY A 88 -19.24 -12.47 -2.76
C GLY A 88 -18.95 -11.20 -1.93
N THR A 89 -18.11 -11.27 -0.93
CA THR A 89 -17.82 -10.19 0.03
C THR A 89 -16.65 -9.28 -0.36
N MET A 90 -16.13 -9.40 -1.57
CA MET A 90 -15.10 -8.47 -2.07
C MET A 90 -15.72 -7.09 -2.32
N ARG A 91 -14.97 -6.04 -2.03
CA ARG A 91 -15.28 -4.70 -2.54
C ARG A 91 -15.25 -4.76 -4.07
N LEU A 92 -16.45 -4.84 -4.65
CA LEU A 92 -16.64 -4.94 -6.09
C LEU A 92 -17.26 -3.66 -6.60
N GLY A 93 -16.76 -3.18 -7.73
CA GLY A 93 -17.34 -2.03 -8.41
C GLY A 93 -16.39 -0.86 -8.56
N ALA A 94 -16.90 0.22 -9.11
CA ALA A 94 -16.17 1.46 -9.28
C ALA A 94 -16.43 2.38 -8.09
N TYR A 95 -15.36 2.91 -7.53
CA TYR A 95 -15.37 3.82 -6.39
C TYR A 95 -14.76 5.15 -6.78
N ASP A 96 -15.35 6.22 -6.29
CA ASP A 96 -14.81 7.56 -6.50
C ASP A 96 -13.55 7.74 -5.63
N CYS A 97 -12.54 8.39 -6.22
CA CYS A 97 -11.30 8.73 -5.55
C CYS A 97 -10.94 10.17 -5.87
N ILE A 98 -10.65 10.95 -4.83
CA ILE A 98 -10.17 12.32 -4.94
C ILE A 98 -8.66 12.30 -4.76
N LEU A 99 -7.96 12.73 -5.80
CA LEU A 99 -6.51 12.83 -5.81
C LEU A 99 -6.07 14.21 -5.31
N ALA A 100 -4.97 14.27 -4.58
CA ALA A 100 -4.34 15.55 -4.25
C ALA A 100 -3.92 16.29 -5.55
N GLU A 101 -4.20 17.59 -5.64
CA GLU A 101 -4.01 18.38 -6.86
C GLU A 101 -2.57 18.31 -7.41
N ASP A 102 -1.57 18.33 -6.52
CA ASP A 102 -0.15 18.32 -6.89
C ASP A 102 0.43 16.91 -7.04
N SER A 103 -0.37 15.87 -6.86
CA SER A 103 0.11 14.49 -6.92
C SER A 103 0.52 14.07 -8.33
N ILE A 104 1.47 13.14 -8.41
CA ILE A 104 1.85 12.49 -9.66
C ILE A 104 0.64 11.78 -10.28
N ALA A 105 -0.23 11.20 -9.46
CA ALA A 105 -1.45 10.53 -9.90
C ALA A 105 -2.40 11.53 -10.60
N ALA A 106 -2.67 12.69 -9.99
CA ALA A 106 -3.52 13.71 -10.61
C ALA A 106 -2.96 14.19 -11.96
N LYS A 107 -1.65 14.37 -12.05
CA LYS A 107 -0.96 14.73 -13.31
C LYS A 107 -1.08 13.63 -14.35
N ALA A 108 -0.95 12.37 -13.97
CA ALA A 108 -1.05 11.22 -14.87
C ALA A 108 -2.48 11.01 -15.40
N TYR A 109 -3.49 11.20 -14.54
CA TYR A 109 -4.90 11.11 -14.95
C TYR A 109 -5.43 12.37 -15.66
N GLY A 110 -4.77 13.50 -15.48
CA GLY A 110 -5.23 14.81 -16.00
C GLY A 110 -6.47 15.36 -15.27
N THR A 111 -6.79 14.81 -14.11
CA THR A 111 -7.92 15.21 -13.26
C THR A 111 -7.68 14.80 -11.81
N THR A 112 -8.30 15.51 -10.88
CA THR A 112 -8.29 15.18 -9.45
C THR A 112 -9.43 14.26 -9.04
N HIS A 113 -10.41 14.04 -9.90
CA HIS A 113 -11.56 13.19 -9.61
C HIS A 113 -11.58 12.01 -10.57
N ILE A 114 -11.31 10.84 -10.03
CA ILE A 114 -11.28 9.59 -10.80
C ILE A 114 -12.26 8.58 -10.22
N ARG A 115 -12.61 7.59 -11.03
CA ARG A 115 -13.45 6.49 -10.61
C ARG A 115 -12.82 5.19 -11.04
N GLU A 116 -12.28 4.45 -10.05
CA GLU A 116 -11.54 3.23 -10.29
C GLU A 116 -12.27 1.99 -9.78
N ARG A 117 -12.11 0.89 -10.51
CA ARG A 117 -12.73 -0.37 -10.16
C ARG A 117 -11.86 -1.12 -9.15
N HIS A 118 -12.45 -1.45 -8.02
CA HIS A 118 -11.83 -2.25 -6.97
C HIS A 118 -12.32 -3.70 -6.98
N ARG A 119 -11.41 -4.59 -6.56
CA ARG A 119 -11.71 -6.00 -6.32
C ARG A 119 -10.82 -6.49 -5.17
N HIS A 120 -11.02 -5.89 -3.99
CA HIS A 120 -10.20 -6.15 -2.80
C HIS A 120 -11.06 -6.51 -1.60
N ARG A 121 -10.54 -7.36 -0.75
CA ARG A 121 -11.11 -7.69 0.56
C ARG A 121 -10.32 -6.99 1.67
N PHE A 122 -9.00 -6.90 1.51
CA PHE A 122 -8.08 -6.26 2.43
C PHE A 122 -7.60 -4.94 1.83
N GLU A 123 -7.62 -3.90 2.64
CA GLU A 123 -7.23 -2.56 2.24
C GLU A 123 -6.41 -1.88 3.33
N PHE A 124 -5.87 -0.70 3.03
CA PHE A 124 -5.14 0.12 3.99
C PHE A 124 -6.02 0.42 5.22
N ASN A 125 -5.47 0.15 6.39
CA ASN A 125 -6.16 0.45 7.65
C ASN A 125 -6.01 1.94 7.99
N ASN A 126 -7.12 2.68 7.91
CA ASN A 126 -7.16 4.12 8.12
C ASN A 126 -6.75 4.58 9.53
N GLU A 127 -6.70 3.70 10.52
CA GLU A 127 -6.17 4.01 11.86
C GLU A 127 -4.71 4.45 11.80
N TYR A 128 -3.94 3.94 10.83
CA TYR A 128 -2.53 4.28 10.62
C TYR A 128 -2.31 5.49 9.71
N ARG A 129 -3.36 6.01 9.08
CA ARG A 129 -3.27 7.09 8.09
C ARG A 129 -2.46 8.28 8.60
N LYS A 130 -2.76 8.74 9.80
CA LYS A 130 -2.06 9.89 10.40
C LYS A 130 -0.56 9.66 10.59
N ALA A 131 -0.16 8.45 10.98
CA ALA A 131 1.25 8.11 11.14
C ALA A 131 2.01 8.14 9.80
N PHE A 132 1.39 7.62 8.74
CA PHE A 132 1.95 7.68 7.39
C PHE A 132 2.06 9.11 6.87
N GLU A 133 1.01 9.92 7.00
CA GLU A 133 0.99 11.30 6.54
C GLU A 133 2.06 12.14 7.24
N LEU A 134 2.19 12.03 8.56
CA LEU A 134 3.21 12.75 9.33
C LEU A 134 4.64 12.37 8.93
N SER A 135 4.88 11.09 8.67
CA SER A 135 6.18 10.61 8.22
C SER A 135 6.54 11.14 6.83
N LEU A 136 5.58 11.18 5.90
CA LEU A 136 5.77 11.69 4.55
C LEU A 136 6.02 13.19 4.51
N ILE A 137 5.44 13.98 5.42
CA ILE A 137 5.70 15.43 5.53
C ILE A 137 7.16 15.70 5.87
N HIS A 138 7.79 14.90 6.73
CA HIS A 138 9.21 15.03 7.06
C HIS A 138 10.17 14.68 5.92
N ILE A 139 9.71 13.88 4.95
CA ILE A 139 10.50 13.52 3.75
C ILE A 139 10.39 14.60 2.67
N SER A 140 9.30 15.38 2.65
CA SER A 140 9.04 16.40 1.64
C SER A 140 9.63 17.77 1.95
N GLU A 141 10.14 18.01 3.15
CA GLU A 141 10.84 19.26 3.46
C GLU A 141 12.31 19.15 3.00
N PRO A 142 12.75 19.99 2.03
CA PRO A 142 14.17 20.07 1.73
C PRO A 142 14.90 20.60 2.97
N THR A 143 15.84 19.83 3.48
CA THR A 143 16.80 20.31 4.46
C THR A 143 17.50 21.55 3.88
N ARG A 144 17.20 22.71 4.42
CA ARG A 144 17.91 23.95 4.16
C ARG A 144 19.28 23.93 4.79
#